data_eeea268a7a42208a647b3c021ac85cc8
#
_entry.id   eeea268a7a42208a647b3c021ac85cc8
#
_cell.length_a   1.000
_cell.length_b   1.000
_cell.length_c   1.000
_cell.angle_alpha   90.00
_cell.angle_beta   90.00
_cell.angle_gamma   90.00
#
_symmetry.space_group_name_H-M   'P 1'
#
loop_
_entity.id
_entity.type
_entity.pdbx_description
1 polymer ?
#
loop_
_entity_poly.entity_id
_entity_poly.type
_entity_poly.pdbx_seq_one_letter_code
_entity_poly.pdbx_strand_id
1 'polypeptide(L)'
;MSIGVVDEDTQGKSGFSVRVGDFEGPFDLLLSLISKHKLEVTELALHTVTDEFIAHIRGQGDNWDLDETSSFLVVAATLLDLKAARLLPRGEVEDEEDLALLEARDLLFARILQYRAYKEITVLFTEMMGTASKSHPRAVGLEP
;
A
#
# COMPACT_ATOMS: atom_id res chain seq x y z
N MET A 1 20.90 -10.63 -24.50
CA MET A 1 20.73 -10.91 -24.28
C MET A 1 20.37 -11.04 -23.76
N SER A 2 20.17 -10.74 -23.67
CA SER A 2 19.79 -10.88 -23.16
C SER A 2 19.24 -10.81 -22.69
N ILE A 3 19.08 -10.59 -22.66
CA ILE A 3 18.54 -10.61 -22.27
C ILE A 3 18.01 -10.71 -21.69
N GLY A 4 18.00 -10.59 -21.60
CA GLY A 4 17.47 -10.80 -21.03
C GLY A 4 16.96 -10.69 -20.36
N VAL A 5 17.13 -10.42 -20.28
CA VAL A 5 16.65 -10.51 -19.75
C VAL A 5 15.86 -10.24 -19.32
N VAL A 6 15.85 -9.95 -19.48
CA VAL A 6 15.15 -9.88 -19.23
C VAL A 6 14.40 -10.00 -18.94
N ASP A 7 14.26 -10.07 -19.04
CA ASP A 7 13.54 -10.38 -18.90
C ASP A 7 13.00 -10.84 -18.42
N GLU A 8 13.14 -10.86 -18.19
CA GLU A 8 12.62 -11.41 -17.84
C GLU A 8 12.13 -11.38 -17.00
N ASP A 9 12.42 -11.11 -16.73
CA ASP A 9 11.83 -11.04 -15.99
C ASP A 9 11.10 -10.40 -15.80
N THR A 10 11.11 -9.89 -16.11
CA THR A 10 10.23 -9.29 -16.02
C THR A 10 9.27 -9.59 -16.53
N GLN A 11 9.22 -9.94 -17.07
CA GLN A 11 8.31 -10.33 -17.50
C GLN A 11 7.47 -11.01 -17.08
N GLY A 12 7.59 -11.54 -17.13
CA GLY A 12 6.62 -12.38 -16.67
C GLY A 12 5.76 -11.83 -15.71
N LYS A 13 6.22 -11.14 -14.90
CA LYS A 13 5.37 -10.62 -13.92
C LYS A 13 4.48 -9.63 -14.42
N SER A 14 4.62 -9.30 -15.63
CA SER A 14 3.72 -8.33 -16.18
C SER A 14 2.29 -8.79 -16.14
N GLY A 15 2.03 -10.06 -16.05
CA GLY A 15 0.66 -10.51 -15.99
C GLY A 15 -0.04 -10.11 -14.73
N PHE A 16 0.68 -9.60 -13.77
CA PHE A 16 0.07 -9.22 -12.53
C PHE A 16 0.01 -7.77 -12.35
N SER A 17 -0.24 -7.09 -13.39
CA SER A 17 -0.06 -5.68 -13.42
C SER A 17 -1.03 -4.89 -12.62
N VAL A 18 -1.93 -5.51 -11.89
CA VAL A 18 -2.82 -4.73 -11.06
C VAL A 18 -2.09 -4.11 -9.90
N ARG A 19 -0.81 -4.24 -9.84
CA ARG A 19 -0.05 -3.70 -8.74
C ARG A 19 0.96 -2.70 -9.19
N VAL A 20 1.31 -1.78 -8.30
CA VAL A 20 2.43 -0.91 -8.51
C VAL A 20 3.62 -1.62 -7.93
N GLY A 21 4.51 -2.09 -8.79
CA GLY A 21 5.54 -2.97 -8.33
C GLY A 21 4.88 -4.23 -7.83
N ASP A 22 5.12 -4.56 -6.59
CA ASP A 22 4.52 -5.74 -6.00
C ASP A 22 3.43 -5.40 -5.01
N PHE A 23 2.89 -4.19 -5.07
CA PHE A 23 1.94 -3.75 -4.07
C PHE A 23 0.53 -3.81 -4.61
N GLU A 24 -0.40 -4.22 -3.77
CA GLU A 24 -1.78 -4.42 -4.18
C GLU A 24 -2.57 -3.14 -4.26
N GLY A 25 -2.03 -2.06 -3.75
CA GLY A 25 -2.70 -0.80 -3.78
C GLY A 25 -1.91 0.20 -2.98
N PRO A 26 -2.39 1.45 -2.90
CA PRO A 26 -1.62 2.49 -2.23
C PRO A 26 -1.45 2.24 -0.74
N PHE A 27 -2.43 1.60 -0.09
CA PHE A 27 -2.30 1.37 1.34
C PHE A 27 -1.32 0.24 1.64
N ASP A 28 -1.21 -0.73 0.73
CA ASP A 28 -0.19 -1.74 0.83
C ASP A 28 1.19 -1.10 0.75
N LEU A 29 1.38 -0.21 -0.20
CA LEU A 29 2.66 0.47 -0.35
C LEU A 29 2.96 1.31 0.88
N LEU A 30 1.99 2.08 1.35
CA LEU A 30 2.20 2.90 2.54
C LEU A 30 2.58 2.06 3.75
N LEU A 31 1.84 0.99 3.98
CA LEU A 31 2.14 0.14 5.12
C LEU A 31 3.52 -0.47 5.01
N SER A 32 3.90 -0.88 3.81
CA SER A 32 5.23 -1.44 3.59
C SER A 32 6.33 -0.43 3.87
N LEU A 33 6.14 0.81 3.45
CA LEU A 33 7.14 1.83 3.70
C LEU A 33 7.24 2.17 5.17
N ILE A 34 6.10 2.27 5.83
CA ILE A 34 6.09 2.55 7.26
C ILE A 34 6.79 1.44 8.02
N SER A 35 6.53 0.20 7.63
CA SER A 35 7.18 -0.94 8.26
C SER A 35 8.66 -1.00 7.97
N LYS A 36 9.04 -0.65 6.76
CA LYS A 36 10.44 -0.64 6.37
C LYS A 36 11.24 0.29 7.27
N HIS A 37 10.66 1.41 7.63
CA HIS A 37 11.33 2.38 8.50
C HIS A 37 11.06 2.12 9.97
N LYS A 38 10.32 1.05 10.27
CA LYS A 38 10.02 0.67 11.65
C LYS A 38 9.29 1.75 12.41
N LEU A 39 8.36 2.39 11.73
CA LEU A 39 7.60 3.48 12.32
C LEU A 39 6.21 3.01 12.71
N GLU A 40 5.61 3.75 13.62
CA GLU A 40 4.21 3.57 13.93
C GLU A 40 3.37 4.34 12.93
N VAL A 41 2.10 3.98 12.83
CA VAL A 41 1.20 4.65 11.91
C VAL A 41 0.80 5.98 12.54
N THR A 42 1.55 7.01 12.22
CA THR A 42 1.35 8.35 12.77
C THR A 42 1.50 9.37 11.67
N GLU A 43 1.16 10.60 12.00
CA GLU A 43 1.34 11.69 11.04
C GLU A 43 2.79 11.84 10.65
N LEU A 44 3.68 11.71 11.59
CA LEU A 44 5.10 11.80 11.30
C LEU A 44 5.52 10.71 10.32
N ALA A 45 5.00 9.50 10.50
CA ALA A 45 5.32 8.42 9.60
C ALA A 45 4.86 8.74 8.18
N LEU A 46 3.67 9.32 8.04
CA LEU A 46 3.18 9.68 6.73
C LEU A 46 4.11 10.69 6.07
N HIS A 47 4.57 11.68 6.81
CA HIS A 47 5.50 12.66 6.25
C HIS A 47 6.81 12.01 5.86
N THR A 48 7.27 11.08 6.68
CA THR A 48 8.55 10.43 6.43
C THR A 48 8.54 9.63 5.15
N VAL A 49 7.43 8.95 4.85
CA VAL A 49 7.40 8.06 3.69
C VAL A 49 6.85 8.72 2.44
N THR A 50 6.43 9.99 2.53
CA THR A 50 5.78 10.64 1.39
C THR A 50 6.67 10.65 0.15
N ASP A 51 7.92 11.06 0.29
CA ASP A 51 8.80 11.17 -0.86
C ASP A 51 9.07 9.80 -1.46
N GLU A 52 9.21 8.81 -0.61
CA GLU A 52 9.46 7.45 -1.09
C GLU A 52 8.24 6.90 -1.81
N PHE A 53 7.06 7.22 -1.29
CA PHE A 53 5.81 6.82 -1.95
C PHE A 53 5.74 7.42 -3.35
N ILE A 54 6.03 8.71 -3.46
CA ILE A 54 6.01 9.38 -4.75
C ILE A 54 7.04 8.77 -5.69
N ALA A 55 8.22 8.44 -5.18
CA ALA A 55 9.26 7.85 -6.00
C ALA A 55 8.83 6.50 -6.55
N HIS A 56 8.16 5.71 -5.74
CA HIS A 56 7.65 4.43 -6.22
C HIS A 56 6.67 4.62 -7.36
N ILE A 57 5.80 5.62 -7.23
CA ILE A 57 4.82 5.89 -8.27
C ILE A 57 5.52 6.29 -9.57
N ARG A 58 6.48 7.18 -9.46
CA ARG A 58 7.17 7.64 -10.65
C ARG A 58 7.95 6.53 -11.34
N GLY A 59 8.41 5.57 -10.57
CA GLY A 59 9.19 4.49 -11.12
C GLY A 59 8.43 3.54 -12.01
N GLN A 60 7.11 3.61 -11.99
CA GLN A 60 6.32 2.70 -12.81
C GLN A 60 6.21 3.12 -14.26
N GLY A 61 6.45 4.38 -14.55
CA GLY A 61 6.41 4.85 -15.91
C GLY A 61 5.06 4.66 -16.55
N ASP A 62 5.03 3.99 -17.68
CA ASP A 62 3.80 3.83 -18.45
C ASP A 62 3.13 2.49 -18.23
N ASN A 63 3.55 1.76 -17.25
CA ASN A 63 3.06 0.40 -17.06
C ASN A 63 1.80 0.32 -16.24
N TRP A 64 1.04 1.37 -16.17
CA TRP A 64 -0.07 1.47 -15.26
C TRP A 64 -1.39 1.26 -15.93
N ASP A 65 -2.24 0.57 -15.24
CA ASP A 65 -3.65 0.60 -15.52
C ASP A 65 -4.20 1.91 -14.98
N LEU A 66 -5.11 2.51 -15.71
CA LEU A 66 -5.61 3.82 -15.34
C LEU A 66 -6.31 3.82 -13.97
N ASP A 67 -7.13 2.80 -13.74
CA ASP A 67 -7.85 2.74 -12.48
C ASP A 67 -6.90 2.60 -11.30
N GLU A 68 -5.88 1.78 -11.48
CA GLU A 68 -4.92 1.58 -10.45
C GLU A 68 -4.12 2.83 -10.20
N THR A 69 -3.72 3.49 -11.27
CA THR A 69 -2.98 4.73 -11.16
C THR A 69 -3.77 5.78 -10.39
N SER A 70 -5.08 5.85 -10.64
CA SER A 70 -5.92 6.83 -9.97
C SER A 70 -5.88 6.68 -8.46
N SER A 71 -5.97 5.47 -7.97
CA SER A 71 -5.92 5.24 -6.53
C SER A 71 -4.63 5.74 -5.92
N PHE A 72 -3.52 5.41 -6.56
CA PHE A 72 -2.23 5.84 -6.07
C PHE A 72 -2.09 7.35 -6.11
N LEU A 73 -2.61 7.98 -7.16
CA LEU A 73 -2.48 9.42 -7.30
C LEU A 73 -3.32 10.17 -6.27
N VAL A 74 -4.49 9.65 -5.94
CA VAL A 74 -5.31 10.28 -4.92
C VAL A 74 -4.59 10.28 -3.58
N VAL A 75 -3.99 9.14 -3.23
CA VAL A 75 -3.26 9.06 -1.98
C VAL A 75 -2.02 9.94 -2.03
N ALA A 76 -1.32 9.96 -3.15
CA ALA A 76 -0.15 10.81 -3.28
C ALA A 76 -0.50 12.28 -3.09
N ALA A 77 -1.61 12.70 -3.69
CA ALA A 77 -2.03 14.09 -3.55
C ALA A 77 -2.34 14.42 -2.09
N THR A 78 -3.00 13.52 -1.40
CA THR A 78 -3.30 13.75 0.00
C THR A 78 -2.04 13.84 0.84
N LEU A 79 -1.08 12.94 0.58
CA LEU A 79 0.18 12.98 1.30
C LEU A 79 0.92 14.29 1.07
N LEU A 80 0.92 14.77 -0.17
CA LEU A 80 1.58 16.03 -0.47
C LEU A 80 0.88 17.20 0.19
N ASP A 81 -0.44 17.19 0.22
CA ASP A 81 -1.19 18.24 0.90
C ASP A 81 -0.88 18.27 2.39
N LEU A 82 -0.81 17.09 3.00
CA LEU A 82 -0.49 17.01 4.42
C LEU A 82 0.92 17.49 4.70
N LYS A 83 1.86 17.12 3.85
CA LYS A 83 3.22 17.54 4.04
C LYS A 83 3.36 19.04 3.86
N ALA A 84 2.70 19.59 2.85
CA ALA A 84 2.76 21.02 2.63
C ALA A 84 2.17 21.79 3.80
N ALA A 85 1.07 21.31 4.33
CA ALA A 85 0.44 21.97 5.46
C ALA A 85 1.36 21.97 6.67
N ARG A 86 2.09 20.88 6.87
CA ARG A 86 2.99 20.82 8.00
C ARG A 86 4.17 21.77 7.86
N LEU A 87 4.61 22.02 6.64
CA LEU A 87 5.77 22.87 6.40
C LEU A 87 5.42 24.35 6.43
N LEU A 88 4.14 24.70 6.40
CA LEU A 88 3.76 26.11 6.42
C LEU A 88 3.62 26.59 7.85
N PRO A 89 3.92 27.88 8.09
CA PRO A 89 3.63 28.45 9.40
C PRO A 89 2.12 28.39 9.61
N ARG A 90 1.72 27.89 10.76
CA ARG A 90 0.32 27.68 10.97
C ARG A 90 -0.14 28.30 12.24
N GLY A 91 -1.29 28.85 12.19
CA GLY A 91 -1.97 29.15 13.39
C GLY A 91 -2.87 28.01 13.76
N GLU A 92 -4.07 28.33 14.10
CA GLU A 92 -5.02 27.31 14.48
C GLU A 92 -5.81 26.86 13.29
N VAL A 93 -6.44 25.72 13.44
CA VAL A 93 -7.35 25.24 12.43
C VAL A 93 -8.58 26.15 12.46
N GLU A 94 -8.76 26.89 11.40
CA GLU A 94 -9.82 27.86 11.42
C GLU A 94 -10.75 27.83 10.25
N ASP A 95 -10.37 27.20 9.15
CA ASP A 95 -11.27 27.25 8.02
C ASP A 95 -11.58 25.87 7.52
N GLU A 96 -12.44 25.83 6.52
CA GLU A 96 -12.91 24.55 6.01
C GLU A 96 -11.83 23.76 5.34
N GLU A 97 -10.85 24.43 4.75
CA GLU A 97 -9.77 23.71 4.11
C GLU A 97 -8.93 22.95 5.11
N ASP A 98 -8.65 23.60 6.24
CA ASP A 98 -7.88 22.94 7.28
C ASP A 98 -8.64 21.75 7.84
N LEU A 99 -9.94 21.93 8.02
CA LEU A 99 -10.75 20.86 8.55
C LEU A 99 -10.83 19.70 7.58
N ALA A 100 -10.99 20.00 6.30
CA ALA A 100 -11.03 18.95 5.29
C ALA A 100 -9.73 18.19 5.25
N LEU A 101 -8.61 18.87 5.44
CA LEU A 101 -7.32 18.22 5.41
C LEU A 101 -7.16 17.30 6.60
N LEU A 102 -7.62 17.71 7.78
CA LEU A 102 -7.58 16.85 8.93
C LEU A 102 -8.43 15.61 8.74
N GLU A 103 -9.60 15.79 8.11
CA GLU A 103 -10.45 14.64 7.84
C GLU A 103 -9.79 13.70 6.85
N ALA A 104 -9.11 14.24 5.86
CA ALA A 104 -8.40 13.41 4.89
C ALA A 104 -7.28 12.62 5.57
N ARG A 105 -6.59 13.26 6.51
CA ARG A 105 -5.55 12.58 7.26
C ARG A 105 -6.13 11.44 8.07
N ASP A 106 -7.24 11.69 8.75
CA ASP A 106 -7.85 10.67 9.56
C ASP A 106 -8.36 9.52 8.72
N LEU A 107 -8.86 9.82 7.53
CA LEU A 107 -9.29 8.78 6.62
C LEU A 107 -8.12 7.93 6.16
N LEU A 108 -6.99 8.56 5.87
CA LEU A 108 -5.80 7.80 5.52
C LEU A 108 -5.40 6.84 6.63
N PHE A 109 -5.39 7.34 7.87
CA PHE A 109 -5.06 6.48 8.99
C PHE A 109 -6.02 5.30 9.06
N ALA A 110 -7.31 5.58 8.95
CA ALA A 110 -8.31 4.52 9.02
C ALA A 110 -8.09 3.48 7.94
N ARG A 111 -7.79 3.93 6.74
CA ARG A 111 -7.58 2.99 5.64
C ARG A 111 -6.31 2.19 5.80
N ILE A 112 -5.25 2.81 6.28
CA ILE A 112 -4.00 2.09 6.52
C ILE A 112 -4.21 1.02 7.59
N LEU A 113 -4.87 1.38 8.66
CA LEU A 113 -5.09 0.43 9.75
C LEU A 113 -6.05 -0.67 9.32
N GLN A 114 -7.04 -0.33 8.53
CA GLN A 114 -7.96 -1.31 7.98
C GLN A 114 -7.23 -2.30 7.09
N TYR A 115 -6.34 -1.80 6.27
CA TYR A 115 -5.56 -2.67 5.39
C TYR A 115 -4.62 -3.56 6.20
N ARG A 116 -4.01 -3.00 7.24
CA ARG A 116 -3.14 -3.80 8.10
C ARG A 116 -3.90 -4.94 8.75
N ALA A 117 -5.09 -4.63 9.24
CA ALA A 117 -5.91 -5.67 9.85
C ALA A 117 -6.28 -6.74 8.83
N TYR A 118 -6.62 -6.30 7.63
CA TYR A 118 -6.95 -7.24 6.57
C TYR A 118 -5.76 -8.15 6.26
N LYS A 119 -4.56 -7.59 6.19
CA LYS A 119 -3.38 -8.39 5.92
C LYS A 119 -3.13 -9.39 7.02
N GLU A 120 -3.30 -8.97 8.26
CA GLU A 120 -3.10 -9.88 9.38
C GLU A 120 -4.08 -11.03 9.33
N ILE A 121 -5.31 -10.74 8.98
CA ILE A 121 -6.33 -11.77 8.87
C ILE A 121 -6.01 -12.72 7.73
N THR A 122 -5.58 -12.20 6.60
CA THR A 122 -5.29 -13.08 5.48
C THR A 122 -4.09 -13.98 5.77
N VAL A 123 -3.09 -13.47 6.47
CA VAL A 123 -1.95 -14.29 6.84
C VAL A 123 -2.40 -15.40 7.79
N LEU A 124 -3.19 -15.05 8.78
CA LEU A 124 -3.69 -16.03 9.72
C LEU A 124 -4.53 -17.08 9.01
N PHE A 125 -5.41 -16.63 8.12
CA PHE A 125 -6.26 -17.54 7.40
C PHE A 125 -5.46 -18.49 6.52
N THR A 126 -4.44 -17.95 5.88
CA THR A 126 -3.56 -18.76 5.04
C THR A 126 -2.84 -19.82 5.89
N GLU A 127 -2.39 -19.43 7.06
CA GLU A 127 -1.74 -20.37 7.94
C GLU A 127 -2.70 -21.48 8.40
N MET A 128 -3.92 -21.08 8.70
CA MET A 128 -4.91 -22.05 9.11
C MET A 128 -5.23 -23.02 7.98
N MET A 129 -5.36 -22.49 6.77
CA MET A 129 -5.62 -23.36 5.63
C MET A 129 -4.45 -24.28 5.36
N GLY A 130 -3.23 -23.75 5.50
CA GLY A 130 -2.07 -24.57 5.29
C GLY A 130 -1.98 -25.70 6.30
N THR A 131 -2.28 -25.38 7.54
CA THR A 131 -2.27 -26.38 8.58
C THR A 131 -3.35 -27.43 8.33
N ALA A 132 -4.52 -26.97 7.95
CA ALA A 132 -5.61 -27.88 7.65
C ALA A 132 -5.25 -28.79 6.48
N SER A 133 -4.65 -28.24 5.47
CA SER A 133 -4.20 -29.03 4.34
C SER A 133 -3.22 -30.10 4.74
N LYS A 134 -2.30 -29.75 5.60
CA LYS A 134 -1.30 -30.70 6.02
C LYS A 134 -1.90 -31.78 6.88
N SER A 135 -2.89 -31.44 7.67
CA SER A 135 -3.44 -32.44 8.56
C SER A 135 -4.51 -33.26 7.93
N HIS A 136 -4.93 -32.91 6.75
CA HIS A 136 -6.07 -33.54 6.13
C HIS A 136 -5.84 -34.53 5.03
N PRO A 137 -4.64 -34.98 4.72
CA PRO A 137 -4.50 -35.89 3.60
C PRO A 137 -5.35 -37.12 3.79
N ARG A 138 -5.38 -37.60 5.02
CA ARG A 138 -6.17 -38.78 5.27
C ARG A 138 -7.63 -38.48 5.28
N ALA A 139 -7.96 -37.39 5.91
CA ALA A 139 -9.35 -37.03 5.98
C ALA A 139 -9.92 -36.85 4.62
N VAL A 140 -9.15 -36.25 3.76
CA VAL A 140 -9.61 -36.08 2.40
C VAL A 140 -9.77 -37.43 1.75
N GLY A 141 -8.85 -38.31 2.03
CA GLY A 141 -8.96 -39.63 1.47
C GLY A 141 -10.18 -40.36 1.91
N LEU A 142 -10.72 -39.97 3.04
CA LEU A 142 -11.92 -40.62 3.50
C LEU A 142 -13.12 -40.26 2.69
N GLU A 143 -13.02 -39.17 1.99
CA GLU A 143 -14.15 -38.74 1.19
C GLU A 143 -14.20 -39.63 0.00
N PRO A 144 -15.18 -40.42 -0.14
CA PRO A 144 -15.22 -41.33 -1.26
C PRO A 144 -15.50 -40.65 -2.54
#